data_d4345a8aad1e8e731b4aa8fe63f6deed
#
_entry.id   d4345a8aad1e8e731b4aa8fe63f6deed
#
_cell.length_a   1.000
_cell.length_b   1.000
_cell.length_c   1.000
_cell.angle_alpha   90.00
_cell.angle_beta   90.00
_cell.angle_gamma   90.00
#
_symmetry.space_group_name_H-M   'P 1'
#
loop_
_entity.id
_entity.type
_entity.pdbx_description
1 polymer ?
#
loop_
_entity_poly.entity_id
_entity_poly.type
_entity_poly.pdbx_seq_one_letter_code
_entity_poly.pdbx_strand_id
1 'polypeptide(L)'
;TKYKDFFYYGCKHRTMTRGHKCEYKKQINEELLDGAVAEVIIKLVSNPKFAAMMQQKINMKIDTSAIEQEIANYEKQLRQSYATKSRLIDEIDTLDPDDKHYIKRKADLDDRLYKMYDKIEDTENLLIEARAKKMAIEAEKLTADNIYKVLIYFEKLYGVMNEAERRQLIEA
;
A
#
# COMPACT_ATOMS: atom_id res chain seq x y z
N THR A 1 21.08 -27.81 -36.50
CA THR A 1 21.76 -27.77 -35.18
C THR A 1 21.18 -26.57 -34.44
N LYS A 2 20.36 -26.81 -33.40
CA LYS A 2 19.89 -25.72 -32.51
C LYS A 2 21.07 -25.36 -31.62
N TYR A 3 21.61 -24.15 -31.75
CA TYR A 3 22.58 -23.60 -30.80
C TYR A 3 21.82 -23.24 -29.55
N LYS A 4 22.29 -23.68 -28.35
CA LYS A 4 21.77 -23.27 -27.08
C LYS A 4 22.53 -22.01 -26.63
N ASP A 5 21.81 -20.94 -26.40
CA ASP A 5 22.39 -19.73 -25.81
C ASP A 5 22.75 -19.97 -24.33
N PHE A 6 23.96 -19.60 -23.96
CA PHE A 6 24.42 -19.69 -22.58
C PHE A 6 24.49 -18.28 -21.98
N PHE A 7 23.81 -18.10 -20.87
CA PHE A 7 23.81 -16.85 -20.12
C PHE A 7 24.68 -16.97 -18.86
N TYR A 8 25.27 -15.86 -18.44
CA TYR A 8 26.19 -15.83 -17.30
C TYR A 8 25.94 -14.59 -16.43
N TYR A 9 25.86 -14.80 -15.15
CA TYR A 9 25.90 -13.72 -14.17
C TYR A 9 27.33 -13.20 -14.02
N GLY A 10 27.50 -11.89 -14.12
CA GLY A 10 28.78 -11.22 -13.97
C GLY A 10 28.68 -10.02 -13.01
N CYS A 11 29.80 -9.61 -12.44
CA CYS A 11 29.85 -8.45 -11.60
C CYS A 11 29.50 -7.17 -12.38
N LYS A 12 28.45 -6.43 -11.97
CA LYS A 12 28.03 -5.16 -12.55
C LYS A 12 29.14 -4.11 -12.57
N HIS A 13 30.06 -4.17 -11.61
CA HIS A 13 31.16 -3.20 -11.49
C HIS A 13 32.44 -3.61 -12.27
N ARG A 14 32.38 -4.68 -13.05
CA ARG A 14 33.50 -5.13 -13.88
C ARG A 14 33.81 -4.18 -15.04
N THR A 15 32.80 -3.61 -15.67
CA THR A 15 32.90 -2.60 -16.72
C THR A 15 32.87 -1.22 -16.09
N MET A 16 34.00 -0.56 -16.08
CA MET A 16 34.17 0.77 -15.51
C MET A 16 33.33 1.81 -16.21
N THR A 17 32.38 2.38 -15.48
CA THR A 17 31.77 3.64 -15.92
C THR A 17 31.92 4.80 -14.91
N ARG A 18 32.37 4.57 -13.67
CA ARG A 18 32.54 5.62 -12.66
C ARG A 18 33.50 5.22 -11.52
N GLY A 19 34.77 5.00 -11.84
CA GLY A 19 35.84 5.08 -10.82
C GLY A 19 36.05 3.91 -9.86
N HIS A 20 35.20 2.89 -9.80
CA HIS A 20 35.42 1.71 -8.99
C HIS A 20 35.53 0.46 -9.85
N LYS A 21 36.73 -0.11 -9.92
CA LYS A 21 37.00 -1.34 -10.65
C LYS A 21 36.88 -2.52 -9.66
N CYS A 22 35.90 -3.40 -9.90
CA CYS A 22 35.81 -4.66 -9.17
C CYS A 22 36.85 -5.65 -9.70
N GLU A 23 37.63 -6.24 -8.83
CA GLU A 23 38.61 -7.25 -9.20
C GLU A 23 38.02 -8.64 -9.47
N TYR A 24 36.72 -8.79 -9.18
CA TYR A 24 36.00 -10.06 -9.39
C TYR A 24 35.80 -10.31 -10.88
N LYS A 25 36.52 -11.29 -11.43
CA LYS A 25 36.53 -11.61 -12.86
C LYS A 25 35.75 -12.87 -13.24
N LYS A 26 35.27 -13.65 -12.23
CA LYS A 26 34.54 -14.88 -12.50
C LYS A 26 33.12 -14.59 -12.97
N GLN A 27 32.65 -15.39 -13.90
CA GLN A 27 31.26 -15.46 -14.33
C GLN A 27 30.70 -16.80 -13.88
N ILE A 28 29.43 -16.79 -13.48
CA ILE A 28 28.72 -17.97 -13.04
C ILE A 28 27.66 -18.27 -14.08
N ASN A 29 27.59 -19.51 -14.55
CA ASN A 29 26.54 -19.91 -15.48
C ASN A 29 25.17 -19.72 -14.83
N GLU A 30 24.23 -19.11 -15.57
CA GLU A 30 22.88 -18.78 -15.07
C GLU A 30 22.15 -20.04 -14.61
N GLU A 31 22.09 -21.09 -15.45
CA GLU A 31 21.36 -22.33 -15.12
C GLU A 31 21.89 -22.97 -13.81
N LEU A 32 23.21 -22.92 -13.57
CA LEU A 32 23.79 -23.45 -12.35
C LEU A 32 23.43 -22.61 -11.13
N LEU A 33 23.46 -21.28 -11.26
CA LEU A 33 23.16 -20.39 -10.14
C LEU A 33 21.67 -20.42 -9.81
N ASP A 34 20.82 -20.31 -10.81
CA ASP A 34 19.35 -20.34 -10.64
C ASP A 34 18.89 -21.68 -10.08
N GLY A 35 19.48 -22.79 -10.54
CA GLY A 35 19.21 -24.10 -9.99
C GLY A 35 19.63 -24.22 -8.53
N ALA A 36 20.78 -23.67 -8.15
CA ALA A 36 21.24 -23.66 -6.77
C ALA A 36 20.35 -22.79 -5.87
N VAL A 37 19.93 -21.62 -6.36
CA VAL A 37 19.00 -20.74 -5.64
C VAL A 37 17.66 -21.42 -5.44
N ALA A 38 17.09 -22.01 -6.51
CA ALA A 38 15.84 -22.75 -6.44
C ALA A 38 15.91 -23.90 -5.41
N GLU A 39 17.01 -24.67 -5.41
CA GLU A 39 17.20 -25.76 -4.45
C GLU A 39 17.24 -25.25 -2.99
N VAL A 40 17.89 -24.10 -2.74
CA VAL A 40 17.91 -23.47 -1.42
C VAL A 40 16.51 -23.02 -1.01
N ILE A 41 15.74 -22.40 -1.91
CA ILE A 41 14.37 -21.97 -1.64
C ILE A 41 13.49 -23.21 -1.32
N ILE A 42 13.57 -24.26 -2.14
CA ILE A 42 12.81 -25.51 -1.91
C ILE A 42 13.15 -26.10 -0.54
N LYS A 43 14.41 -26.21 -0.18
CA LYS A 43 14.84 -26.69 1.13
C LYS A 43 14.34 -25.83 2.28
N LEU A 44 14.33 -24.52 2.11
CA LEU A 44 13.82 -23.59 3.10
C LEU A 44 12.29 -23.75 3.30
N VAL A 45 11.54 -23.78 2.20
CA VAL A 45 10.08 -23.90 2.23
C VAL A 45 9.63 -25.28 2.72
N SER A 46 10.39 -26.33 2.41
CA SER A 46 10.13 -27.70 2.90
C SER A 46 10.45 -27.86 4.39
N ASN A 47 11.09 -26.87 5.03
CA ASN A 47 11.33 -26.90 6.47
C ASN A 47 10.00 -26.68 7.23
N PRO A 48 9.55 -27.63 8.08
CA PRO A 48 8.27 -27.51 8.76
C PRO A 48 8.12 -26.26 9.64
N LYS A 49 9.24 -25.80 10.24
CA LYS A 49 9.22 -24.57 11.07
C LYS A 49 9.01 -23.33 10.22
N PHE A 50 9.67 -23.27 9.07
CA PHE A 50 9.50 -22.14 8.14
C PHE A 50 8.09 -22.12 7.54
N ALA A 51 7.57 -23.28 7.10
CA ALA A 51 6.22 -23.40 6.58
C ALA A 51 5.15 -23.00 7.62
N ALA A 52 5.32 -23.41 8.88
CA ALA A 52 4.41 -22.99 9.96
C ALA A 52 4.47 -21.49 10.22
N MET A 53 5.67 -20.89 10.21
CA MET A 53 5.85 -19.44 10.37
C MET A 53 5.19 -18.67 9.20
N MET A 54 5.35 -19.12 7.96
CA MET A 54 4.70 -18.53 6.79
C MET A 54 3.19 -18.60 6.90
N GLN A 55 2.65 -19.77 7.25
CA GLN A 55 1.21 -19.95 7.43
C GLN A 55 0.64 -19.07 8.53
N GLN A 56 1.37 -18.89 9.62
CA GLN A 56 0.99 -17.97 10.69
C GLN A 56 0.95 -16.52 10.18
N LYS A 57 1.94 -16.10 9.38
CA LYS A 57 1.99 -14.75 8.79
C LYS A 57 0.84 -14.49 7.82
N ILE A 58 0.50 -15.45 6.96
CA ILE A 58 -0.67 -15.37 6.04
C ILE A 58 -1.97 -15.20 6.82
N ASN A 59 -2.13 -15.94 7.92
CA ASN A 59 -3.34 -15.91 8.73
C ASN A 59 -3.40 -14.74 9.73
N MET A 60 -2.32 -13.96 9.84
CA MET A 60 -2.27 -12.83 10.77
C MET A 60 -3.23 -11.73 10.32
N LYS A 61 -4.24 -11.43 11.13
CA LYS A 61 -5.12 -10.28 10.90
C LYS A 61 -4.34 -9.00 11.18
N ILE A 62 -4.40 -8.05 10.27
CA ILE A 62 -3.96 -6.69 10.57
C ILE A 62 -5.03 -6.03 11.43
N ASP A 63 -4.61 -5.45 12.54
CA ASP A 63 -5.49 -4.65 13.38
C ASP A 63 -5.65 -3.26 12.75
N THR A 64 -6.78 -3.08 12.07
CA THR A 64 -7.19 -1.79 11.48
C THR A 64 -8.19 -1.05 12.38
N SER A 65 -8.47 -1.57 13.58
CA SER A 65 -9.53 -1.05 14.45
C SER A 65 -9.33 0.41 14.83
N ALA A 66 -8.09 0.81 15.09
CA ALA A 66 -7.78 2.20 15.44
C ALA A 66 -8.09 3.16 14.28
N ILE A 67 -7.67 2.82 13.06
CA ILE A 67 -7.91 3.66 11.87
C ILE A 67 -9.38 3.64 11.45
N GLU A 68 -10.09 2.53 11.68
CA GLU A 68 -11.54 2.44 11.46
C GLU A 68 -12.33 3.30 12.44
N GLN A 69 -11.90 3.37 13.70
CA GLN A 69 -12.48 4.28 14.69
C GLN A 69 -12.24 5.74 14.32
N GLU A 70 -11.05 6.07 13.82
CA GLU A 70 -10.72 7.41 13.34
C GLU A 70 -11.61 7.82 12.17
N ILE A 71 -11.78 6.96 11.17
CA ILE A 71 -12.69 7.16 10.04
C ILE A 71 -14.12 7.37 10.52
N ALA A 72 -14.63 6.52 11.42
CA ALA A 72 -15.98 6.65 11.96
C ALA A 72 -16.18 7.96 12.72
N ASN A 73 -15.15 8.44 13.43
CA ASN A 73 -15.18 9.73 14.12
C ASN A 73 -15.26 10.91 13.14
N TYR A 74 -14.45 10.90 12.06
CA TYR A 74 -14.53 11.94 11.03
C TYR A 74 -15.87 11.93 10.31
N GLU A 75 -16.42 10.77 9.96
CA GLU A 75 -17.74 10.66 9.37
C GLU A 75 -18.85 11.19 10.28
N LYS A 76 -18.74 10.95 11.60
CA LYS A 76 -19.66 11.51 12.58
C LYS A 76 -19.54 13.03 12.65
N GLN A 77 -18.31 13.56 12.67
CA GLN A 77 -18.08 15.02 12.70
C GLN A 77 -18.62 15.69 11.43
N LEU A 78 -18.41 15.08 10.26
CA LEU A 78 -18.98 15.59 9.00
C LEU A 78 -20.49 15.65 9.05
N ARG A 79 -21.18 14.59 9.48
CA ARG A 79 -22.63 14.60 9.61
C ARG A 79 -23.12 15.72 10.53
N GLN A 80 -22.45 15.96 11.66
CA GLN A 80 -22.78 17.04 12.58
C GLN A 80 -22.53 18.43 11.96
N SER A 81 -21.41 18.58 11.23
CA SER A 81 -21.06 19.83 10.57
C SER A 81 -22.04 20.16 9.45
N TYR A 82 -22.44 19.19 8.64
CA TYR A 82 -23.46 19.37 7.61
C TYR A 82 -24.85 19.72 8.19
N ALA A 83 -25.25 19.07 9.29
CA ALA A 83 -26.50 19.41 9.98
C ALA A 83 -26.46 20.83 10.55
N THR A 84 -25.30 21.26 11.10
CA THR A 84 -25.14 22.64 11.59
C THR A 84 -25.15 23.64 10.46
N LYS A 85 -24.47 23.34 9.34
CA LYS A 85 -24.49 24.15 8.13
C LYS A 85 -25.93 24.37 7.62
N SER A 86 -26.71 23.29 7.51
CA SER A 86 -28.10 23.38 7.08
C SER A 86 -28.92 24.32 7.99
N ARG A 87 -28.79 24.17 9.31
CA ARG A 87 -29.48 25.04 10.27
C ARG A 87 -29.08 26.52 10.14
N LEU A 88 -27.79 26.80 9.91
CA LEU A 88 -27.32 28.17 9.70
C LEU A 88 -27.91 28.78 8.43
N ILE A 89 -28.00 28.01 7.36
CA ILE A 89 -28.64 28.45 6.11
C ILE A 89 -30.14 28.75 6.35
N ASP A 90 -30.86 27.81 6.98
CA ASP A 90 -32.27 28.00 7.31
C ASP A 90 -32.49 29.24 8.19
N GLU A 91 -31.58 29.48 9.16
CA GLU A 91 -31.64 30.66 10.05
C GLU A 91 -31.40 31.97 9.29
N ILE A 92 -30.47 31.97 8.30
CA ILE A 92 -30.22 33.12 7.42
C ILE A 92 -31.45 33.40 6.54
N ASP A 93 -32.03 32.35 5.98
CA ASP A 93 -33.19 32.47 5.07
C ASP A 93 -34.46 32.94 5.78
N THR A 94 -34.56 32.71 7.10
CA THR A 94 -35.71 33.13 7.93
C THR A 94 -35.52 34.48 8.62
N LEU A 95 -34.39 35.17 8.37
CA LEU A 95 -34.17 36.51 8.93
C LEU A 95 -35.14 37.52 8.37
N ASP A 96 -35.77 38.33 9.25
CA ASP A 96 -36.62 39.42 8.85
C ASP A 96 -35.77 40.64 8.38
N PRO A 97 -35.87 41.04 7.11
CA PRO A 97 -35.13 42.16 6.57
C PRO A 97 -35.48 43.51 7.22
N ASP A 98 -36.65 43.64 7.83
CA ASP A 98 -37.11 44.85 8.50
C ASP A 98 -36.65 44.96 9.96
N ASP A 99 -36.01 43.92 10.50
CA ASP A 99 -35.40 43.95 11.85
C ASP A 99 -34.26 44.97 11.88
N LYS A 100 -34.29 45.90 12.84
CA LYS A 100 -33.25 46.93 13.04
C LYS A 100 -31.82 46.33 13.20
N HIS A 101 -31.71 45.09 13.55
CA HIS A 101 -30.44 44.36 13.73
C HIS A 101 -30.14 43.37 12.59
N TYR A 102 -30.96 43.35 11.52
CA TYR A 102 -30.83 42.41 10.41
C TYR A 102 -29.39 42.30 9.87
N ILE A 103 -28.78 43.43 9.51
CA ILE A 103 -27.42 43.46 8.92
C ILE A 103 -26.41 42.83 9.84
N LYS A 104 -26.47 43.13 11.15
CA LYS A 104 -25.52 42.59 12.11
C LYS A 104 -25.71 41.08 12.35
N ARG A 105 -26.98 40.67 12.51
CA ARG A 105 -27.30 39.24 12.70
C ARG A 105 -26.94 38.43 11.49
N LYS A 106 -27.21 38.92 10.27
CA LYS A 106 -26.81 38.27 9.03
C LYS A 106 -25.28 38.11 8.95
N ALA A 107 -24.51 39.16 9.18
CA ALA A 107 -23.05 39.11 9.17
C ALA A 107 -22.49 38.09 10.20
N ASP A 108 -23.05 38.05 11.39
CA ASP A 108 -22.66 37.06 12.40
C ASP A 108 -22.94 35.60 12.00
N LEU A 109 -24.07 35.36 11.29
CA LEU A 109 -24.45 34.05 10.78
C LEU A 109 -23.59 33.65 9.57
N ASP A 110 -23.35 34.58 8.67
CA ASP A 110 -22.47 34.36 7.51
C ASP A 110 -21.04 34.01 7.98
N ASP A 111 -20.46 34.70 8.96
CA ASP A 111 -19.15 34.36 9.54
C ASP A 111 -19.11 32.94 10.13
N ARG A 112 -20.17 32.54 10.85
CA ARG A 112 -20.31 31.17 11.35
C ARG A 112 -20.43 30.15 10.23
N LEU A 113 -21.14 30.46 9.19
CA LEU A 113 -21.33 29.60 8.02
C LEU A 113 -20.00 29.40 7.29
N TYR A 114 -19.21 30.45 7.07
CA TYR A 114 -17.86 30.33 6.46
C TYR A 114 -16.93 29.44 7.32
N LYS A 115 -16.88 29.66 8.64
CA LYS A 115 -16.12 28.77 9.54
C LYS A 115 -16.58 27.32 9.49
N MET A 116 -17.86 27.09 9.20
CA MET A 116 -18.39 25.75 9.03
C MET A 116 -17.94 25.10 7.71
N TYR A 117 -17.82 25.89 6.62
CA TYR A 117 -17.25 25.41 5.36
C TYR A 117 -15.79 24.98 5.54
N ASP A 118 -14.96 25.83 6.16
CA ASP A 118 -13.56 25.50 6.44
C ASP A 118 -13.46 24.20 7.26
N LYS A 119 -14.26 24.09 8.31
CA LYS A 119 -14.28 22.88 9.15
C LYS A 119 -14.69 21.62 8.40
N ILE A 120 -15.65 21.73 7.48
CA ILE A 120 -16.07 20.59 6.64
C ILE A 120 -14.92 20.18 5.74
N GLU A 121 -14.29 21.12 5.04
CA GLU A 121 -13.17 20.87 4.13
C GLU A 121 -11.99 20.20 4.88
N ASP A 122 -11.60 20.73 6.03
CA ASP A 122 -10.54 20.13 6.85
C ASP A 122 -10.87 18.70 7.26
N THR A 123 -12.13 18.46 7.69
CA THR A 123 -12.55 17.11 8.11
C THR A 123 -12.64 16.14 6.93
N GLU A 124 -13.05 16.61 5.75
CA GLU A 124 -13.06 15.80 4.51
C GLU A 124 -11.65 15.40 4.11
N ASN A 125 -10.69 16.32 4.17
CA ASN A 125 -9.28 16.04 3.89
C ASN A 125 -8.71 14.99 4.86
N LEU A 126 -8.98 15.13 6.17
CA LEU A 126 -8.57 14.15 7.18
C LEU A 126 -9.20 12.77 6.93
N LEU A 127 -10.47 12.72 6.52
CA LEU A 127 -11.14 11.46 6.16
C LEU A 127 -10.52 10.80 4.94
N ILE A 128 -10.16 11.56 3.91
CA ILE A 128 -9.48 11.07 2.72
C ILE A 128 -8.12 10.47 3.09
N GLU A 129 -7.33 11.18 3.92
CA GLU A 129 -6.03 10.69 4.40
C GLU A 129 -6.15 9.40 5.22
N ALA A 130 -7.11 9.34 6.13
CA ALA A 130 -7.33 8.15 6.96
C ALA A 130 -7.74 6.93 6.10
N ARG A 131 -8.60 7.13 5.11
CA ARG A 131 -8.99 6.08 4.15
C ARG A 131 -7.81 5.63 3.29
N ALA A 132 -6.97 6.56 2.81
CA ALA A 132 -5.77 6.24 2.05
C ALA A 132 -4.77 5.42 2.88
N LYS A 133 -4.56 5.78 4.15
CA LYS A 133 -3.72 5.01 5.09
C LYS A 133 -4.26 3.59 5.28
N LYS A 134 -5.58 3.43 5.47
CA LYS A 134 -6.20 2.09 5.59
C LYS A 134 -5.95 1.25 4.34
N MET A 135 -6.20 1.81 3.15
CA MET A 135 -5.96 1.12 1.88
C MET A 135 -4.50 0.72 1.69
N ALA A 136 -3.55 1.58 2.06
CA ALA A 136 -2.12 1.27 1.97
C ALA A 136 -1.74 0.07 2.85
N ILE A 137 -2.22 0.02 4.10
CA ILE A 137 -2.00 -1.09 5.02
C ILE A 137 -2.58 -2.40 4.48
N GLU A 138 -3.81 -2.35 3.94
CA GLU A 138 -4.48 -3.52 3.36
C GLU A 138 -3.77 -4.03 2.09
N ALA A 139 -3.27 -3.11 1.24
CA ALA A 139 -2.51 -3.45 0.03
C ALA A 139 -1.16 -4.09 0.38
N GLU A 140 -0.46 -3.56 1.39
CA GLU A 140 0.81 -4.13 1.86
C GLU A 140 0.60 -5.57 2.38
N LYS A 141 -0.45 -5.79 3.15
CA LYS A 141 -0.81 -7.13 3.61
C LYS A 141 -1.09 -8.09 2.44
N LEU A 142 -1.91 -7.66 1.47
CA LEU A 142 -2.26 -8.48 0.33
C LEU A 142 -1.01 -8.90 -0.46
N THR A 143 -0.06 -7.98 -0.62
CA THR A 143 1.23 -8.25 -1.28
C THR A 143 2.04 -9.28 -0.51
N ALA A 144 2.18 -9.12 0.81
CA ALA A 144 2.89 -10.07 1.67
C ALA A 144 2.26 -11.47 1.64
N ASP A 145 0.92 -11.56 1.71
CA ASP A 145 0.19 -12.83 1.64
C ASP A 145 0.41 -13.54 0.29
N ASN A 146 0.47 -12.79 -0.80
CA ASN A 146 0.75 -13.36 -2.12
C ASN A 146 2.18 -13.88 -2.24
N ILE A 147 3.17 -13.15 -1.72
CA ILE A 147 4.57 -13.59 -1.67
C ILE A 147 4.66 -14.90 -0.87
N TYR A 148 4.05 -14.97 0.31
CA TYR A 148 4.07 -16.18 1.14
C TYR A 148 3.41 -17.37 0.44
N LYS A 149 2.31 -17.17 -0.27
CA LYS A 149 1.66 -18.21 -1.06
C LYS A 149 2.54 -18.71 -2.20
N VAL A 150 3.20 -17.80 -2.93
CA VAL A 150 4.15 -18.16 -3.97
C VAL A 150 5.30 -18.99 -3.39
N LEU A 151 5.85 -18.60 -2.25
CA LEU A 151 6.92 -19.35 -1.58
C LEU A 151 6.48 -20.76 -1.15
N ILE A 152 5.30 -20.92 -0.58
CA ILE A 152 4.76 -22.24 -0.16
C ILE A 152 4.58 -23.19 -1.36
N TYR A 153 4.18 -22.63 -2.50
CA TYR A 153 3.96 -23.43 -3.72
C TYR A 153 5.16 -23.41 -4.67
N PHE A 154 6.28 -22.84 -4.25
CA PHE A 154 7.46 -22.60 -5.11
C PHE A 154 7.92 -23.84 -5.85
N GLU A 155 8.07 -24.98 -5.14
CA GLU A 155 8.51 -26.25 -5.73
C GLU A 155 7.62 -26.68 -6.90
N LYS A 156 6.28 -26.61 -6.70
CA LYS A 156 5.31 -26.99 -7.72
C LYS A 156 5.33 -26.04 -8.91
N LEU A 157 5.39 -24.73 -8.64
CA LEU A 157 5.42 -23.69 -9.66
C LEU A 157 6.72 -23.79 -10.47
N TYR A 158 7.86 -23.87 -9.81
CA TYR A 158 9.16 -23.96 -10.47
C TYR A 158 9.29 -25.22 -11.34
N GLY A 159 8.68 -26.33 -10.93
CA GLY A 159 8.68 -27.58 -11.68
C GLY A 159 7.94 -27.53 -13.02
N VAL A 160 6.89 -26.68 -13.12
CA VAL A 160 6.06 -26.57 -14.34
C VAL A 160 6.43 -25.39 -15.25
N MET A 161 7.24 -24.45 -14.76
CA MET A 161 7.68 -23.26 -15.49
C MET A 161 8.72 -23.59 -16.57
N ASN A 162 8.66 -22.86 -17.69
CA ASN A 162 9.71 -22.85 -18.69
C ASN A 162 10.94 -22.02 -18.24
N GLU A 163 12.03 -22.06 -19.02
CA GLU A 163 13.30 -21.38 -18.64
C GLU A 163 13.13 -19.86 -18.49
N ALA A 164 12.33 -19.20 -19.34
CA ALA A 164 12.10 -17.75 -19.26
C ALA A 164 11.29 -17.36 -18.04
N GLU A 165 10.26 -18.15 -17.70
CA GLU A 165 9.43 -17.93 -16.50
C GLU A 165 10.23 -18.16 -15.21
N ARG A 166 11.10 -19.19 -15.18
CA ARG A 166 11.99 -19.44 -14.02
C ARG A 166 12.94 -18.27 -13.78
N ARG A 167 13.52 -17.72 -14.85
CA ARG A 167 14.36 -16.53 -14.77
C ARG A 167 13.63 -15.36 -14.17
N GLN A 168 12.44 -15.03 -14.69
CA GLN A 168 11.62 -13.94 -14.18
C GLN A 168 11.25 -14.12 -12.70
N LEU A 169 10.97 -15.35 -12.28
CA LEU A 169 10.62 -15.65 -10.87
C LEU A 169 11.81 -15.44 -9.93
N ILE A 170 13.05 -15.72 -10.37
CA ILE A 170 14.26 -15.55 -9.54
C ILE A 170 14.72 -14.08 -9.51
N GLU A 171 14.46 -13.32 -10.57
CA GLU A 171 14.80 -11.89 -10.64
C GLU A 171 13.81 -10.98 -9.90
N ALA A 172 12.59 -11.45 -9.60
CA ALA A 172 11.54 -10.70 -8.89
C ALA A 172 11.75 -10.66 -7.38
#